data_9307e819c824337356e932e6ae9b8709
#
_entry.id   9307e819c824337356e932e6ae9b8709
#
_cell.length_a   1.000
_cell.length_b   1.000
_cell.length_c   1.000
_cell.angle_alpha   90.00
_cell.angle_beta   90.00
_cell.angle_gamma   90.00
#
_symmetry.space_group_name_H-M   'P 1'
#
loop_
_entity.id
_entity.type
_entity.pdbx_description
1 polymer ?
#
loop_
_entity_poly.entity_id
_entity_poly.type
_entity_poly.pdbx_seq_one_letter_code
_entity_poly.pdbx_strand_id
1 'polypeptide(L)'
;LAQEWKALSNQDWSAPVDTSFDTERLKALGVQAFSVPDSFTPHAIVKRTLAARQEMATGKQPLDWGAAENLAYATLLDQGYQVRVSGEDCGRGTFSHRHAVLHDQNTGESYMPLQYLKPNQPPIRVIDSLLSETGVLGFEYGYSVAEPRGLIIWEAQFGDFANVAQVIIDQFIASGETKWGRY
;
A
#
# COMPACT_ATOMS: atom_id res chain seq x y z
N LEU A 1 -22.92 -1.18 -3.12
CA LEU A 1 -21.97 -0.91 -4.20
C LEU A 1 -22.40 0.27 -5.08
N ALA A 2 -23.60 0.22 -5.71
CA ALA A 2 -24.06 1.31 -6.59
C ALA A 2 -24.27 2.64 -5.87
N GLN A 3 -24.68 2.63 -4.61
CA GLN A 3 -24.85 3.83 -3.80
C GLN A 3 -23.51 4.45 -3.39
N GLU A 4 -22.51 3.64 -3.11
CA GLU A 4 -21.17 4.11 -2.74
C GLU A 4 -20.49 4.81 -3.92
N TRP A 5 -20.53 4.21 -5.10
CA TRP A 5 -20.02 4.82 -6.31
C TRP A 5 -20.74 6.11 -6.69
N LYS A 6 -22.08 6.16 -6.49
CA LYS A 6 -22.85 7.39 -6.75
C LYS A 6 -22.41 8.56 -5.89
N ALA A 7 -21.97 8.31 -4.66
CA ALA A 7 -21.44 9.35 -3.77
C ALA A 7 -20.04 9.85 -4.19
N LEU A 8 -19.26 9.03 -4.90
CA LEU A 8 -17.92 9.34 -5.36
C LEU A 8 -17.88 9.92 -6.79
N SER A 9 -18.92 9.66 -7.59
CA SER A 9 -19.00 10.10 -8.99
C SER A 9 -19.25 11.60 -9.10
N ASN A 10 -18.81 12.20 -10.21
CA ASN A 10 -19.03 13.61 -10.56
C ASN A 10 -18.48 14.62 -9.54
N GLN A 11 -17.46 14.25 -8.81
CA GLN A 11 -16.75 15.20 -7.94
C GLN A 11 -15.84 16.12 -8.76
N ASP A 12 -15.70 17.37 -8.32
CA ASP A 12 -14.74 18.28 -8.91
C ASP A 12 -13.30 17.86 -8.47
N TRP A 13 -12.59 17.17 -9.35
CA TRP A 13 -11.23 16.70 -9.11
C TRP A 13 -10.22 17.85 -8.94
N SER A 14 -10.56 19.08 -9.36
CA SER A 14 -9.72 20.27 -9.20
C SER A 14 -9.96 21.00 -7.87
N ALA A 15 -10.98 20.61 -7.12
CA ALA A 15 -11.25 21.20 -5.81
C ALA A 15 -10.11 20.92 -4.83
N PRO A 16 -9.69 21.94 -4.04
CA PRO A 16 -8.65 21.72 -3.04
C PRO A 16 -9.15 20.74 -1.95
N VAL A 17 -8.30 19.77 -1.65
CA VAL A 17 -8.56 18.75 -0.62
C VAL A 17 -7.49 18.85 0.46
N ASP A 18 -7.90 18.90 1.72
CA ASP A 18 -6.97 18.81 2.84
C ASP A 18 -6.51 17.36 3.01
N THR A 19 -5.22 17.12 2.71
CA THR A 19 -4.55 15.82 2.86
C THR A 19 -3.63 15.80 4.08
N SER A 20 -3.71 16.78 4.97
CA SER A 20 -2.91 16.82 6.19
C SER A 20 -3.32 15.70 7.17
N PHE A 21 -2.39 15.34 8.03
CA PHE A 21 -2.62 14.38 9.11
C PHE A 21 -1.98 14.91 10.41
N ASP A 22 -2.57 14.57 11.56
CA ASP A 22 -2.04 15.01 12.85
C ASP A 22 -0.60 14.52 13.05
N THR A 23 0.29 15.45 13.35
CA THR A 23 1.74 15.19 13.40
C THR A 23 2.12 14.22 14.53
N GLU A 24 1.52 14.36 15.71
CA GLU A 24 1.87 13.47 16.83
C GLU A 24 1.31 12.07 16.62
N ARG A 25 0.11 11.98 16.02
CA ARG A 25 -0.45 10.68 15.61
C ARG A 25 0.39 10.01 14.52
N LEU A 26 0.88 10.78 13.53
CA LEU A 26 1.75 10.29 12.47
C LEU A 26 3.06 9.71 13.03
N LYS A 27 3.70 10.42 13.97
CA LYS A 27 4.90 9.92 14.66
C LYS A 27 4.62 8.61 15.40
N ALA A 28 3.52 8.55 16.15
CA ALA A 28 3.14 7.33 16.88
C ALA A 28 2.92 6.14 15.95
N LEU A 29 2.19 6.35 14.85
CA LEU A 29 1.98 5.32 13.82
C LEU A 29 3.30 4.89 13.18
N GLY A 30 4.20 5.83 12.90
CA GLY A 30 5.50 5.53 12.30
C GLY A 30 6.39 4.69 13.22
N VAL A 31 6.41 4.97 14.50
CA VAL A 31 7.13 4.13 15.47
C VAL A 31 6.60 2.70 15.45
N GLN A 32 5.28 2.53 15.41
CA GLN A 32 4.65 1.19 15.33
C GLN A 32 4.91 0.50 13.98
N ALA A 33 4.76 1.22 12.87
CA ALA A 33 4.94 0.70 11.52
C ALA A 33 6.37 0.21 11.22
N PHE A 34 7.35 0.70 11.97
CA PHE A 34 8.77 0.33 11.83
C PHE A 34 9.31 -0.45 13.03
N SER A 35 8.43 -1.02 13.85
CA SER A 35 8.80 -1.87 14.98
C SER A 35 8.49 -3.34 14.71
N VAL A 36 9.28 -4.21 15.32
CA VAL A 36 9.05 -5.67 15.34
C VAL A 36 9.07 -6.17 16.78
N PRO A 37 8.43 -7.30 17.09
CA PRO A 37 8.51 -7.92 18.40
C PRO A 37 9.95 -8.28 18.79
N ASP A 38 10.27 -8.28 20.08
CA ASP A 38 11.60 -8.65 20.58
C ASP A 38 12.02 -10.07 20.19
N SER A 39 11.06 -10.97 20.00
CA SER A 39 11.30 -12.34 19.54
C SER A 39 11.62 -12.47 18.06
N PHE A 40 11.41 -11.41 17.26
CA PHE A 40 11.60 -11.43 15.82
C PHE A 40 13.01 -10.96 15.45
N THR A 41 13.72 -11.75 14.65
CA THR A 41 15.09 -11.47 14.21
C THR A 41 15.13 -11.07 12.73
N PRO A 42 15.02 -9.79 12.38
CA PRO A 42 15.11 -9.36 10.99
C PRO A 42 16.55 -9.46 10.48
N HIS A 43 16.71 -9.58 9.15
CA HIS A 43 18.03 -9.50 8.51
C HIS A 43 18.75 -8.18 8.90
N ALA A 44 20.06 -8.21 9.06
CA ALA A 44 20.85 -7.07 9.58
C ALA A 44 20.65 -5.76 8.78
N ILE A 45 20.47 -5.84 7.46
CA ILE A 45 20.20 -4.67 6.63
C ILE A 45 18.81 -4.13 6.94
N VAL A 46 17.79 -5.00 7.01
CA VAL A 46 16.41 -4.63 7.33
C VAL A 46 16.34 -3.99 8.72
N LYS A 47 17.02 -4.56 9.71
CA LYS A 47 17.11 -3.99 11.07
C LYS A 47 17.62 -2.55 11.06
N ARG A 48 18.66 -2.26 10.28
CA ARG A 48 19.18 -0.90 10.13
C ARG A 48 18.20 0.03 9.44
N THR A 49 17.52 -0.46 8.39
CA THR A 49 16.50 0.29 7.68
C THR A 49 15.33 0.66 8.62
N LEU A 50 14.84 -0.30 9.41
CA LEU A 50 13.75 -0.04 10.37
C LEU A 50 14.17 0.99 11.43
N ALA A 51 15.40 0.88 11.98
CA ALA A 51 15.91 1.85 12.94
C ALA A 51 16.02 3.26 12.34
N ALA A 52 16.52 3.40 11.12
CA ALA A 52 16.58 4.67 10.41
C ALA A 52 15.16 5.26 10.19
N ARG A 53 14.19 4.41 9.84
CA ARG A 53 12.79 4.84 9.62
C ARG A 53 12.09 5.28 10.90
N GLN A 54 12.43 4.71 12.04
CA GLN A 54 11.96 5.22 13.33
C GLN A 54 12.50 6.64 13.62
N GLU A 55 13.75 6.91 13.28
CA GLU A 55 14.31 8.26 13.36
C GLU A 55 13.62 9.24 12.38
N MET A 56 13.33 8.76 11.16
CA MET A 56 12.56 9.51 10.15
C MET A 56 11.14 9.82 10.66
N ALA A 57 10.44 8.82 11.19
CA ALA A 57 9.06 8.98 11.71
C ALA A 57 9.00 9.96 12.87
N THR A 58 10.04 10.06 13.70
CA THR A 58 10.13 11.00 14.81
C THR A 58 10.64 12.39 14.39
N GLY A 59 10.95 12.59 13.10
CA GLY A 59 11.40 13.90 12.56
C GLY A 59 12.88 14.20 12.77
N LYS A 60 13.68 13.22 13.21
CA LYS A 60 15.13 13.40 13.40
C LYS A 60 15.91 13.30 12.07
N GLN A 61 15.31 12.68 11.06
CA GLN A 61 15.87 12.56 9.73
C GLN A 61 14.78 12.81 8.68
N PRO A 62 15.12 13.28 7.45
CA PRO A 62 14.20 13.35 6.32
C PRO A 62 13.67 11.96 5.95
N LEU A 63 12.40 11.89 5.49
CA LEU A 63 11.80 10.65 5.02
C LEU A 63 12.44 10.18 3.72
N ASP A 64 12.71 8.88 3.62
CA ASP A 64 12.89 8.21 2.33
C ASP A 64 11.52 7.83 1.73
N TRP A 65 11.50 7.47 0.44
CA TRP A 65 10.27 7.09 -0.25
C TRP A 65 9.58 5.87 0.38
N GLY A 66 10.37 4.88 0.82
CA GLY A 66 9.80 3.69 1.46
C GLY A 66 9.18 3.98 2.83
N ALA A 67 9.78 4.89 3.60
CA ALA A 67 9.19 5.35 4.86
C ALA A 67 7.91 6.15 4.60
N ALA A 68 7.92 7.09 3.65
CA ALA A 68 6.76 7.90 3.30
C ALA A 68 5.59 7.03 2.82
N GLU A 69 5.86 6.05 1.98
CA GLU A 69 4.86 5.09 1.49
C GLU A 69 4.23 4.28 2.63
N ASN A 70 5.04 3.69 3.50
CA ASN A 70 4.53 2.93 4.65
C ASN A 70 3.74 3.82 5.63
N LEU A 71 4.16 5.08 5.84
CA LEU A 71 3.42 6.04 6.67
C LEU A 71 2.07 6.40 6.03
N ALA A 72 2.01 6.57 4.71
CA ALA A 72 0.75 6.79 4.01
C ALA A 72 -0.21 5.62 4.19
N TYR A 73 0.26 4.38 4.09
CA TYR A 73 -0.56 3.20 4.39
C TYR A 73 -1.03 3.20 5.86
N ALA A 74 -0.14 3.53 6.79
CA ALA A 74 -0.48 3.59 8.21
C ALA A 74 -1.58 4.60 8.51
N THR A 75 -1.55 5.79 7.88
CA THR A 75 -2.59 6.81 8.05
C THR A 75 -3.94 6.35 7.51
N LEU A 76 -3.97 5.69 6.34
CA LEU A 76 -5.19 5.14 5.77
C LEU A 76 -5.80 4.04 6.66
N LEU A 77 -4.99 3.12 7.15
CA LEU A 77 -5.44 2.08 8.08
C LEU A 77 -5.98 2.68 9.39
N ASP A 78 -5.33 3.74 9.89
CA ASP A 78 -5.81 4.45 11.07
C ASP A 78 -7.15 5.17 10.83
N GLN A 79 -7.38 5.69 9.65
CA GLN A 79 -8.62 6.34 9.24
C GLN A 79 -9.74 5.37 8.84
N GLY A 80 -9.46 4.06 8.80
CA GLY A 80 -10.48 3.05 8.52
C GLY A 80 -10.53 2.57 7.06
N TYR A 81 -9.52 2.89 6.25
CA TYR A 81 -9.39 2.44 4.87
C TYR A 81 -8.51 1.20 4.78
N GLN A 82 -8.95 0.19 4.03
CA GLN A 82 -8.11 -0.95 3.75
C GLN A 82 -7.04 -0.63 2.70
N VAL A 83 -5.93 -1.36 2.75
CA VAL A 83 -4.84 -1.24 1.78
C VAL A 83 -4.55 -2.60 1.18
N ARG A 84 -4.44 -2.66 -0.14
CA ARG A 84 -4.06 -3.86 -0.87
C ARG A 84 -2.98 -3.51 -1.89
N VAL A 85 -1.85 -4.20 -1.80
CA VAL A 85 -0.72 -4.07 -2.72
C VAL A 85 -0.44 -5.44 -3.32
N SER A 86 -0.38 -5.54 -4.63
CA SER A 86 -0.01 -6.77 -5.32
C SER A 86 1.00 -6.51 -6.43
N GLY A 87 1.83 -7.51 -6.72
CA GLY A 87 2.88 -7.44 -7.72
C GLY A 87 3.85 -8.60 -7.54
N GLU A 88 4.94 -8.65 -8.29
CA GLU A 88 5.90 -9.74 -8.22
C GLU A 88 6.70 -9.76 -6.90
N ASP A 89 7.21 -8.61 -6.48
CA ASP A 89 8.09 -8.45 -5.33
C ASP A 89 7.59 -7.38 -4.36
N CYS A 90 6.28 -7.19 -4.26
CA CYS A 90 5.73 -6.03 -3.55
C CYS A 90 5.93 -6.07 -2.04
N GLY A 91 6.16 -7.24 -1.45
CA GLY A 91 6.48 -7.36 -0.02
C GLY A 91 7.75 -6.63 0.38
N ARG A 92 8.80 -6.76 -0.42
CA ARG A 92 10.07 -6.04 -0.30
C ARG A 92 10.05 -4.72 -1.05
N GLY A 93 9.34 -4.68 -2.17
CA GLY A 93 9.41 -3.68 -3.23
C GLY A 93 10.56 -3.95 -4.20
N THR A 94 10.33 -3.69 -5.51
CA THR A 94 11.29 -3.96 -6.59
C THR A 94 12.67 -3.33 -6.32
N PHE A 95 12.71 -2.15 -5.71
CA PHE A 95 13.95 -1.43 -5.39
C PHE A 95 14.45 -1.69 -3.95
N SER A 96 13.97 -2.72 -3.28
CA SER A 96 14.23 -2.97 -1.85
C SER A 96 13.91 -1.76 -0.97
N HIS A 97 12.85 -1.04 -1.33
CA HIS A 97 12.47 0.23 -0.71
C HIS A 97 11.33 0.09 0.30
N ARG A 98 10.39 -0.87 0.09
CA ARG A 98 9.18 -0.96 0.91
C ARG A 98 9.42 -1.69 2.22
N HIS A 99 9.89 -2.93 2.17
CA HIS A 99 10.05 -3.80 3.33
C HIS A 99 8.79 -3.84 4.22
N ALA A 100 7.61 -3.99 3.62
CA ALA A 100 6.35 -4.11 4.35
C ALA A 100 6.17 -5.52 4.95
N VAL A 101 6.69 -6.54 4.27
CA VAL A 101 6.74 -7.92 4.75
C VAL A 101 8.17 -8.25 5.14
N LEU A 102 8.37 -8.67 6.38
CA LEU A 102 9.66 -9.00 6.97
C LEU A 102 9.73 -10.50 7.23
N HIS A 103 10.94 -11.06 7.19
CA HIS A 103 11.16 -12.49 7.45
C HIS A 103 12.13 -12.68 8.61
N ASP A 104 11.75 -13.53 9.55
CA ASP A 104 12.61 -13.92 10.67
C ASP A 104 13.75 -14.80 10.18
N GLN A 105 14.98 -14.45 10.55
CA GLN A 105 16.17 -15.17 10.09
C GLN A 105 16.36 -16.54 10.75
N ASN A 106 15.69 -16.78 11.86
CA ASN A 106 15.80 -18.03 12.60
C ASN A 106 14.68 -19.02 12.27
N THR A 107 13.44 -18.50 12.13
CA THR A 107 12.25 -19.33 11.94
C THR A 107 11.72 -19.33 10.51
N GLY A 108 12.06 -18.30 9.70
CA GLY A 108 11.50 -18.09 8.38
C GLY A 108 10.07 -17.51 8.39
N GLU A 109 9.50 -17.28 9.55
CA GLU A 109 8.15 -16.69 9.67
C GLU A 109 8.12 -15.27 9.14
N SER A 110 7.00 -14.91 8.53
CA SER A 110 6.78 -13.55 8.05
C SER A 110 6.06 -12.69 9.08
N TYR A 111 6.42 -11.42 9.13
CA TYR A 111 5.78 -10.42 9.98
C TYR A 111 5.55 -9.12 9.19
N MET A 112 4.38 -8.54 9.34
CA MET A 112 4.02 -7.27 8.70
C MET A 112 3.61 -6.27 9.80
N PRO A 113 4.48 -5.30 10.16
CA PRO A 113 4.20 -4.34 11.24
C PRO A 113 2.89 -3.57 11.04
N LEU A 114 2.58 -3.20 9.80
CA LEU A 114 1.35 -2.48 9.44
C LEU A 114 0.04 -3.22 9.78
N GLN A 115 0.08 -4.52 10.04
CA GLN A 115 -1.11 -5.28 10.50
C GLN A 115 -1.44 -5.05 11.99
N TYR A 116 -0.56 -4.41 12.74
CA TYR A 116 -0.63 -4.34 14.20
C TYR A 116 -0.59 -2.89 14.74
N LEU A 117 -1.07 -1.91 13.97
CA LEU A 117 -1.06 -0.50 14.37
C LEU A 117 -2.10 -0.18 15.44
N LYS A 118 -3.25 -0.84 15.39
CA LYS A 118 -4.32 -0.71 16.40
C LYS A 118 -5.27 -1.91 16.38
N PRO A 119 -5.99 -2.16 17.48
CA PRO A 119 -7.06 -3.17 17.48
C PRO A 119 -8.16 -2.83 16.46
N ASN A 120 -8.72 -3.86 15.84
CA ASN A 120 -9.84 -3.74 14.88
C ASN A 120 -9.58 -2.79 13.68
N GLN A 121 -8.34 -2.62 13.28
CA GLN A 121 -8.02 -1.87 12.07
C GLN A 121 -8.51 -2.61 10.81
N PRO A 122 -8.73 -1.88 9.69
CA PRO A 122 -8.96 -2.51 8.40
C PRO A 122 -7.78 -3.39 7.97
N PRO A 123 -8.01 -4.39 7.11
CA PRO A 123 -6.91 -5.24 6.64
C PRO A 123 -5.93 -4.47 5.76
N ILE A 124 -4.65 -4.79 5.91
CA ILE A 124 -3.65 -4.57 4.88
C ILE A 124 -3.24 -5.91 4.29
N ARG A 125 -3.13 -5.97 2.97
CA ARG A 125 -2.68 -7.15 2.23
C ARG A 125 -1.57 -6.75 1.28
N VAL A 126 -0.45 -7.41 1.39
CA VAL A 126 0.70 -7.27 0.48
C VAL A 126 0.97 -8.65 -0.08
N ILE A 127 0.85 -8.81 -1.39
CA ILE A 127 0.78 -10.12 -2.05
C ILE A 127 1.77 -10.15 -3.20
N ASP A 128 2.79 -10.99 -3.09
CA ASP A 128 3.67 -11.32 -4.20
C ASP A 128 2.90 -12.24 -5.15
N SER A 129 2.47 -11.69 -6.29
CA SER A 129 1.59 -12.35 -7.25
C SER A 129 2.38 -13.21 -8.23
N LEU A 130 1.88 -14.41 -8.51
CA LEU A 130 2.38 -15.30 -9.58
C LEU A 130 1.57 -15.18 -10.88
N LEU A 131 0.60 -14.27 -10.94
CA LEU A 131 -0.24 -14.08 -12.12
C LEU A 131 0.52 -13.29 -13.20
N SER A 132 0.12 -13.51 -14.46
CA SER A 132 0.55 -12.62 -15.55
C SER A 132 0.03 -11.19 -15.33
N GLU A 133 0.61 -10.21 -16.01
CA GLU A 133 0.26 -8.80 -15.90
C GLU A 133 -1.22 -8.55 -16.20
N THR A 134 -1.77 -9.20 -17.22
CA THR A 134 -3.21 -9.13 -17.53
C THR A 134 -4.05 -9.70 -16.38
N GLY A 135 -3.62 -10.83 -15.82
CA GLY A 135 -4.32 -11.50 -14.73
C GLY A 135 -4.33 -10.66 -13.45
N VAL A 136 -3.17 -10.18 -13.02
CA VAL A 136 -3.06 -9.41 -11.77
C VAL A 136 -3.73 -8.04 -11.91
N LEU A 137 -3.47 -7.29 -12.99
CA LEU A 137 -4.07 -5.97 -13.17
C LEU A 137 -5.58 -6.05 -13.38
N GLY A 138 -6.06 -7.03 -14.14
CA GLY A 138 -7.50 -7.26 -14.32
C GLY A 138 -8.20 -7.61 -13.01
N PHE A 139 -7.56 -8.42 -12.16
CA PHE A 139 -8.09 -8.74 -10.84
C PHE A 139 -8.12 -7.51 -9.93
N GLU A 140 -7.03 -6.76 -9.84
CA GLU A 140 -6.95 -5.58 -8.97
C GLU A 140 -7.89 -4.46 -9.42
N TYR A 141 -8.07 -4.27 -10.73
CA TYR A 141 -9.11 -3.39 -11.26
C TYR A 141 -10.51 -3.83 -10.80
N GLY A 142 -10.85 -5.11 -10.98
CA GLY A 142 -12.13 -5.64 -10.51
C GLY A 142 -12.32 -5.50 -9.00
N TYR A 143 -11.25 -5.67 -8.23
CA TYR A 143 -11.26 -5.48 -6.78
C TYR A 143 -11.53 -4.02 -6.41
N SER A 144 -10.86 -3.06 -7.06
CA SER A 144 -11.06 -1.62 -6.81
C SER A 144 -12.49 -1.18 -7.13
N VAL A 145 -13.07 -1.70 -8.22
CA VAL A 145 -14.47 -1.45 -8.59
C VAL A 145 -15.44 -2.02 -7.54
N ALA A 146 -15.12 -3.14 -6.93
CA ALA A 146 -15.93 -3.77 -5.90
C ALA A 146 -15.76 -3.13 -4.51
N GLU A 147 -14.61 -2.51 -4.25
CA GLU A 147 -14.24 -1.91 -2.96
C GLU A 147 -13.77 -0.46 -3.13
N PRO A 148 -14.70 0.50 -3.30
CA PRO A 148 -14.37 1.89 -3.57
C PRO A 148 -13.72 2.63 -2.37
N ARG A 149 -13.70 2.02 -1.19
CA ARG A 149 -13.09 2.57 0.02
C ARG A 149 -11.72 1.98 0.35
N GLY A 150 -11.13 1.22 -0.59
CA GLY A 150 -9.81 0.65 -0.44
C GLY A 150 -8.78 1.37 -1.29
N LEU A 151 -7.55 1.47 -0.79
CA LEU A 151 -6.40 1.77 -1.64
C LEU A 151 -5.92 0.46 -2.27
N ILE A 152 -6.10 0.33 -3.58
CA ILE A 152 -5.70 -0.86 -4.33
C ILE A 152 -4.55 -0.50 -5.25
N ILE A 153 -3.43 -1.18 -5.10
CA ILE A 153 -2.19 -0.92 -5.82
C ILE A 153 -1.73 -2.19 -6.54
N TRP A 154 -1.42 -2.07 -7.81
CA TRP A 154 -0.61 -3.02 -8.53
C TRP A 154 0.78 -2.42 -8.78
N GLU A 155 1.83 -3.09 -8.29
CA GLU A 155 3.22 -2.73 -8.56
C GLU A 155 3.69 -3.47 -9.80
N ALA A 156 3.81 -2.73 -10.91
CA ALA A 156 4.29 -3.24 -12.18
C ALA A 156 5.81 -3.41 -12.19
N GLN A 157 6.29 -4.34 -13.02
CA GLN A 157 7.71 -4.50 -13.32
C GLN A 157 8.09 -3.75 -14.60
N PHE A 158 9.37 -3.70 -14.92
CA PHE A 158 9.85 -3.08 -16.15
C PHE A 158 9.29 -3.79 -17.38
N GLY A 159 8.68 -3.03 -18.28
CA GLY A 159 8.09 -3.55 -19.51
C GLY A 159 6.62 -3.93 -19.41
N ASP A 160 6.06 -4.07 -18.22
CA ASP A 160 4.64 -4.44 -18.03
C ASP A 160 3.68 -3.42 -18.64
N PHE A 161 4.10 -2.17 -18.75
CA PHE A 161 3.30 -1.09 -19.32
C PHE A 161 3.12 -1.16 -20.85
N ALA A 162 3.96 -1.93 -21.54
CA ALA A 162 3.99 -2.01 -22.99
C ALA A 162 3.74 -3.43 -23.51
N ASN A 163 3.12 -4.27 -22.71
CA ASN A 163 2.82 -5.68 -23.02
C ASN A 163 1.33 -5.98 -22.83
N VAL A 164 1.01 -7.17 -22.33
CA VAL A 164 -0.37 -7.65 -22.13
C VAL A 164 -1.17 -6.86 -21.07
N ALA A 165 -0.55 -6.07 -20.22
CA ALA A 165 -1.24 -5.17 -19.29
C ALA A 165 -1.93 -4.01 -20.01
N GLN A 166 -1.44 -3.61 -21.19
CA GLN A 166 -1.96 -2.48 -21.95
C GLN A 166 -3.46 -2.61 -22.25
N VAL A 167 -3.95 -3.79 -22.53
CA VAL A 167 -5.37 -4.00 -22.82
C VAL A 167 -6.26 -3.67 -21.60
N ILE A 168 -5.80 -3.98 -20.39
CA ILE A 168 -6.54 -3.63 -19.16
C ILE A 168 -6.50 -2.12 -18.93
N ILE A 169 -5.36 -1.48 -19.15
CA ILE A 169 -5.22 -0.03 -19.02
C ILE A 169 -6.19 0.68 -19.98
N ASP A 170 -6.14 0.35 -21.28
CA ASP A 170 -6.89 1.07 -22.31
C ASP A 170 -8.39 0.78 -22.26
N GLN A 171 -8.79 -0.49 -22.03
CA GLN A 171 -10.18 -0.91 -22.17
C GLN A 171 -10.98 -0.83 -20.87
N PHE A 172 -10.31 -0.82 -19.73
CA PHE A 172 -10.96 -0.83 -18.41
C PHE A 172 -10.59 0.39 -17.58
N ILE A 173 -9.32 0.62 -17.27
CA ILE A 173 -8.90 1.70 -16.37
C ILE A 173 -9.19 3.08 -17.01
N ALA A 174 -8.63 3.35 -18.19
CA ALA A 174 -8.76 4.64 -18.86
C ALA A 174 -10.19 4.96 -19.33
N SER A 175 -11.04 3.95 -19.53
CA SER A 175 -12.39 4.11 -20.06
C SER A 175 -13.50 3.75 -19.06
N GLY A 176 -13.16 3.29 -17.87
CA GLY A 176 -14.11 2.77 -16.88
C GLY A 176 -15.14 3.80 -16.44
N GLU A 177 -14.72 5.05 -16.22
CA GLU A 177 -15.60 6.12 -15.83
C GLU A 177 -16.67 6.38 -16.91
N THR A 178 -16.25 6.55 -18.16
CA THR A 178 -17.17 6.82 -19.28
C THR A 178 -18.11 5.67 -19.57
N LYS A 179 -17.63 4.41 -19.49
CA LYS A 179 -18.42 3.22 -19.79
C LYS A 179 -19.37 2.83 -18.67
N TRP A 180 -18.95 2.94 -17.43
CA TRP A 180 -19.64 2.34 -16.28
C TRP A 180 -19.83 3.26 -15.08
N GLY A 181 -19.34 4.51 -15.14
CA GLY A 181 -19.41 5.47 -14.04
C GLY A 181 -18.61 5.00 -12.79
N ARG A 182 -17.46 4.38 -13.00
CA ARG A 182 -16.57 3.85 -11.96
C ARG A 182 -15.12 4.13 -12.35
N TYR A 183 -14.28 4.34 -11.36
CA TYR A 183 -12.88 4.71 -11.54
C TYR A 183 -11.97 3.55 -11.13
#